data_c75500ad6e1a3eb173ade8d4ef37ed27
#
_entry.id   c75500ad6e1a3eb173ade8d4ef37ed27
#
_cell.length_a   1.000
_cell.length_b   1.000
_cell.length_c   1.000
_cell.angle_alpha   90.00
_cell.angle_beta   90.00
_cell.angle_gamma   90.00
#
_symmetry.space_group_name_H-M   'P 1'
#
loop_
_entity.id
_entity.type
_entity.pdbx_description
1 polymer ?
#
loop_
_entity_poly.entity_id
_entity_poly.type
_entity_poly.pdbx_seq_one_letter_code
_entity_poly.pdbx_strand_id
1 'polypeptide(L)' 'MEEKIVPKSDTLSALVTEDLELLGLEELEERISVIKTEIERVKAVLESKKGSRADAEALFKA' A
#
# COMPACT_ATOMS: atom_id res chain seq x y z
N MET A 1 -14.63 -7.11 13.41
CA MET A 1 -15.04 -6.66 12.24
C MET A 1 -14.19 -5.65 11.66
N GLU A 2 -13.83 -5.76 10.48
CA GLU A 2 -12.98 -4.87 9.92
C GLU A 2 -13.65 -3.69 9.43
N GLU A 3 -12.97 -2.59 9.46
CA GLU A 3 -13.49 -1.42 8.95
C GLU A 3 -13.28 -1.32 7.51
N LYS A 4 -14.23 -0.79 6.81
CA LYS A 4 -14.11 -0.62 5.42
C LYS A 4 -13.30 0.61 5.18
N ILE A 5 -12.14 0.44 4.61
CA ILE A 5 -11.29 1.55 4.25
C ILE A 5 -11.71 2.06 2.90
N VAL A 6 -12.05 3.34 2.83
CA VAL A 6 -12.48 3.94 1.58
C VAL A 6 -11.29 4.67 0.97
N PRO A 7 -10.71 4.14 -0.11
CA PRO A 7 -9.56 4.77 -0.73
C PRO A 7 -9.91 6.09 -1.36
N LYS A 8 -8.97 7.04 -1.32
CA LYS A 8 -9.17 8.31 -1.95
C LYS A 8 -8.72 8.29 -3.39
N SER A 9 -7.87 7.34 -3.73
CA SER A 9 -7.34 7.24 -5.07
C SER A 9 -8.22 6.36 -5.94
N ASP A 10 -8.46 6.77 -7.17
CA ASP A 10 -9.23 5.95 -8.09
C ASP A 10 -8.54 4.63 -8.34
N THR A 11 -7.22 4.64 -8.38
CA THR A 11 -6.46 3.43 -8.59
C THR A 11 -6.69 2.43 -7.47
N LEU A 12 -6.63 2.90 -6.23
CA LEU A 12 -6.87 2.03 -5.09
C LEU A 12 -8.32 1.59 -5.03
N SER A 13 -9.21 2.48 -5.39
CA SER A 13 -10.63 2.14 -5.39
C SER A 13 -10.88 1.01 -6.37
N ALA A 14 -10.30 1.09 -7.56
CA ALA A 14 -10.45 0.03 -8.54
C ALA A 14 -9.85 -1.27 -8.03
N LEU A 15 -8.71 -1.18 -7.38
CA LEU A 15 -8.03 -2.36 -6.87
C LEU A 15 -8.90 -3.12 -5.87
N VAL A 16 -9.50 -2.41 -4.93
CA VAL A 16 -10.25 -3.07 -3.88
C VAL A 16 -11.68 -3.41 -4.27
N THR A 17 -12.14 -2.94 -5.42
CA THR A 17 -13.49 -3.28 -5.85
C THR A 17 -13.52 -4.31 -6.96
N GLU A 18 -12.37 -4.77 -7.40
CA GLU A 18 -12.32 -5.77 -8.44
C GLU A 18 -12.92 -7.06 -7.94
N ASP A 19 -13.70 -7.72 -8.81
CA ASP A 19 -14.37 -8.96 -8.43
C ASP A 19 -13.37 -10.11 -8.45
N LEU A 20 -12.88 -10.48 -7.30
CA LEU A 20 -11.86 -11.52 -7.19
C LEU A 20 -12.40 -12.91 -7.50
N GLU A 21 -13.72 -13.07 -7.40
CA GLU A 21 -14.31 -14.36 -7.68
C GLU A 21 -14.15 -14.77 -9.14
N LEU A 22 -13.92 -13.81 -10.01
CA LEU A 22 -13.73 -14.11 -11.42
C LEU A 22 -12.32 -14.56 -11.74
N LEU A 23 -11.40 -14.45 -10.79
CA LEU A 23 -10.02 -14.80 -11.04
C LEU A 23 -9.74 -16.26 -10.70
N GLY A 24 -8.85 -16.86 -11.47
CA GLY A 24 -8.44 -18.23 -11.18
C GLY A 24 -7.45 -18.28 -10.05
N LEU A 25 -7.12 -19.52 -9.67
CA LEU A 25 -6.21 -19.73 -8.56
C LEU A 25 -4.85 -19.09 -8.81
N GLU A 26 -4.30 -19.30 -9.98
CA GLU A 26 -3.00 -18.74 -10.30
C GLU A 26 -3.04 -17.22 -10.36
N GLU A 27 -4.12 -16.69 -10.86
CA GLU A 27 -4.26 -15.24 -10.94
C GLU A 27 -4.34 -14.63 -9.55
N LEU A 28 -5.02 -15.32 -8.64
CA LEU A 28 -5.11 -14.83 -7.27
C LEU A 28 -3.76 -14.89 -6.60
N GLU A 29 -3.00 -15.93 -6.85
CA GLU A 29 -1.68 -16.05 -6.26
C GLU A 29 -0.75 -14.99 -6.81
N GLU A 30 -0.83 -14.74 -8.10
CA GLU A 30 -0.02 -13.70 -8.70
C GLU A 30 -0.41 -12.34 -8.15
N ARG A 31 -1.69 -12.12 -7.96
CA ARG A 31 -2.18 -10.86 -7.41
C ARG A 31 -1.62 -10.64 -6.02
N ILE A 32 -1.60 -11.69 -5.20
CA ILE A 32 -1.04 -11.60 -3.86
C ILE A 32 0.43 -11.20 -3.92
N SER A 33 1.18 -11.83 -4.80
CA SER A 33 2.59 -11.53 -4.97
C SER A 33 2.82 -10.08 -5.37
N VAL A 34 2.06 -9.62 -6.34
CA VAL A 34 2.19 -8.27 -6.83
C VAL A 34 1.85 -7.27 -5.73
N ILE A 35 0.78 -7.55 -4.99
CA ILE A 35 0.36 -6.64 -3.94
C ILE A 35 1.38 -6.61 -2.81
N LYS A 36 1.97 -7.76 -2.49
CA LYS A 36 3.00 -7.78 -1.46
C LYS A 36 4.20 -6.94 -1.87
N THR A 37 4.61 -7.04 -3.12
CA THR A 37 5.70 -6.23 -3.63
C THR A 37 5.33 -4.77 -3.61
N GLU A 38 4.09 -4.48 -3.95
CA GLU A 38 3.62 -3.10 -3.95
C GLU A 38 3.62 -2.53 -2.53
N ILE A 39 3.27 -3.34 -1.55
CA ILE A 39 3.30 -2.90 -0.17
C ILE A 39 4.72 -2.46 0.20
N GLU A 40 5.72 -3.25 -0.18
CA GLU A 40 7.09 -2.91 0.14
C GLU A 40 7.52 -1.64 -0.57
N ARG A 41 7.10 -1.48 -1.82
CA ARG A 41 7.46 -0.29 -2.57
C ARG A 41 6.85 0.96 -1.93
N VAL A 42 5.59 0.86 -1.54
CA VAL A 42 4.90 1.99 -0.94
C VAL A 42 5.50 2.31 0.43
N LYS A 43 5.83 1.26 1.18
CA LYS A 43 6.44 1.46 2.49
C LYS A 43 7.79 2.17 2.36
N ALA A 44 8.55 1.82 1.35
CA ALA A 44 9.85 2.46 1.15
C ALA A 44 9.67 3.95 0.88
N VAL A 45 8.70 4.29 0.04
CA VAL A 45 8.45 5.69 -0.26
C VAL A 45 7.93 6.42 0.98
N LEU A 46 7.05 5.76 1.71
CA LEU A 46 6.51 6.36 2.92
C LEU A 46 7.62 6.64 3.94
N GLU A 47 8.49 5.66 4.15
CA GLU A 47 9.57 5.82 5.10
C GLU A 47 10.55 6.90 4.63
N SER A 48 10.76 6.99 3.33
CA SER A 48 11.63 8.01 2.80
C SER A 48 11.09 9.40 3.12
N LYS A 49 9.79 9.57 2.94
CA LYS A 49 9.18 10.87 3.21
C LYS A 49 9.16 11.17 4.70
N LYS A 50 8.88 10.17 5.50
CA LYS A 50 8.91 10.34 6.95
C LYS A 50 10.33 10.57 7.44
N GLY A 51 11.27 9.88 6.86
CA GLY A 51 12.64 10.00 7.23
C GLY A 51 13.16 11.42 7.08
N SER A 52 12.82 12.04 5.96
CA SER A 52 13.21 13.41 5.74
C SER A 52 12.69 14.31 6.83
N ARG A 53 11.45 14.11 7.20
CA ARG A 53 10.84 14.89 8.23
C ARG A 53 11.46 14.59 9.56
N ALA A 54 11.66 13.30 9.85
CA ALA A 54 12.23 12.88 11.11
C ALA A 54 13.65 13.40 11.27
N ASP A 55 14.41 13.44 10.19
CA ASP A 55 15.76 13.97 10.24
C ASP A 55 15.76 15.43 10.63
N ALA A 56 14.85 16.18 10.05
CA ALA A 56 14.76 17.59 10.37
C ALA A 56 14.40 17.78 11.84
N GLU A 57 13.48 16.97 12.32
CA GLU A 57 13.10 17.07 13.71
C GLU A 57 14.21 16.62 14.64
N ALA A 58 14.92 15.59 14.23
CA ALA A 58 16.02 15.09 15.03
C ALA A 58 17.09 16.14 15.18
N LEU A 59 17.33 16.91 14.13
CA LEU A 59 18.31 17.98 14.20
C LEU A 59 17.91 19.02 15.22
N PHE A 60 16.65 19.31 15.28
CA PHE A 60 16.16 20.26 16.24
C PHE A 60 16.24 19.73 17.66
N LYS A 61 15.97 18.47 17.81
CA LYS A 61 16.01 17.88 19.12
C LYS A 61 17.40 17.61 19.62
N ALA A 62 18.27 17.32 18.74
CA ALA A 62 19.62 17.01 19.12
C ALA A 62 20.35 18.24 19.59
#